data_99942c36769cb3e8a51e88c562ec7305
#
_entry.id   99942c36769cb3e8a51e88c562ec7305
#
_cell.length_a   1.000
_cell.length_b   1.000
_cell.length_c   1.000
_cell.angle_alpha   90.00
_cell.angle_beta   90.00
_cell.angle_gamma   90.00
#
_symmetry.space_group_name_H-M   'P 1'
#
loop_
_entity.id
_entity.type
_entity.pdbx_description
1 polymer ?
#
loop_
_entity_poly.entity_id
_entity_poly.type
_entity_poly.pdbx_seq_one_letter_code
_entity_poly.pdbx_strand_id
1 'polypeptide(L)'
;LTQVDENGNPLDSVYKETYTGSSYVFTIDQLQREIYNPDSLPLHTAPAHVICTVGTKNPGLLLIKDVDSDTLRYYQSTDSIDFTHPREFRVYANDGSAYRNYTVKLNVHQEDPDSFRWNRVAVDNRFMAASQMKALCFNGNIFIFCQEGTLTKVYKTNKNNSSACTLLDTNMSLDADACTNATVFENMLYT
;
A
#
# COMPACT_ATOMS: atom_id res chain seq x y z
N LEU A 1 -2.65 18.82 -11.18
CA LEU A 1 -2.57 17.38 -11.45
C LEU A 1 -3.49 17.04 -12.62
N THR A 2 -3.00 16.28 -13.59
CA THR A 2 -3.78 15.84 -14.76
C THR A 2 -4.13 14.37 -14.58
N GLN A 3 -5.35 13.99 -14.88
CA GLN A 3 -5.73 12.58 -14.95
C GLN A 3 -5.21 11.96 -16.25
N VAL A 4 -4.76 10.72 -16.18
CA VAL A 4 -4.29 9.94 -17.33
C VAL A 4 -5.00 8.60 -17.40
N ASP A 5 -5.09 8.02 -18.59
CA ASP A 5 -5.58 6.66 -18.80
C ASP A 5 -4.58 5.61 -18.30
N GLU A 6 -4.94 4.33 -18.42
CA GLU A 6 -4.08 3.19 -18.02
C GLU A 6 -2.75 3.10 -18.79
N ASN A 7 -2.62 3.81 -19.91
CA ASN A 7 -1.42 3.87 -20.74
C ASN A 7 -0.59 5.15 -20.48
N GLY A 8 -1.02 6.00 -19.53
CA GLY A 8 -0.36 7.25 -19.18
C GLY A 8 -0.67 8.42 -20.10
N ASN A 9 -1.65 8.31 -21.01
CA ASN A 9 -2.08 9.41 -21.85
C ASN A 9 -3.03 10.34 -21.08
N PRO A 10 -2.97 11.66 -21.27
CA PRO A 10 -3.94 12.57 -20.67
C PRO A 10 -5.36 12.17 -21.08
N LEU A 11 -6.24 11.98 -20.10
CA LEU A 11 -7.66 11.78 -20.36
C LEU A 11 -8.22 13.00 -21.08
N ASP A 12 -9.11 12.75 -22.06
CA ASP A 12 -9.70 13.80 -22.88
C ASP A 12 -10.33 14.90 -22.03
N SER A 13 -10.42 16.09 -22.57
CA SER A 13 -10.79 17.34 -21.91
C SER A 13 -12.06 17.32 -21.04
N VAL A 14 -12.92 16.32 -21.25
CA VAL A 14 -14.17 16.12 -20.50
C VAL A 14 -13.90 15.63 -19.05
N TYR A 15 -12.77 14.98 -18.79
CA TYR A 15 -12.41 14.40 -17.48
C TYR A 15 -11.20 15.06 -16.84
N LYS A 16 -10.79 16.22 -17.35
CA LYS A 16 -9.66 16.94 -16.80
C LYS A 16 -10.05 17.66 -15.50
N GLU A 17 -10.13 16.91 -14.41
CA GLU A 17 -10.26 17.49 -13.09
C GLU A 17 -8.89 17.97 -12.60
N THR A 18 -8.81 19.24 -12.29
CA THR A 18 -7.62 19.79 -11.62
C THR A 18 -7.87 19.71 -10.11
N TYR A 19 -7.20 18.79 -9.44
CA TYR A 19 -7.25 18.71 -7.99
C TYR A 19 -6.34 19.76 -7.36
N THR A 20 -6.89 20.49 -6.43
CA THR A 20 -6.10 21.42 -5.63
C THR A 20 -5.39 20.62 -4.55
N GLY A 21 -4.10 20.37 -4.72
CA GLY A 21 -3.27 19.59 -3.81
C GLY A 21 -3.22 20.14 -2.37
N SER A 22 -3.63 21.39 -2.14
CA SER A 22 -3.70 22.00 -0.81
C SER A 22 -4.77 21.38 0.12
N SER A 23 -5.71 20.61 -0.43
CA SER A 23 -6.69 19.85 0.38
C SER A 23 -6.13 18.55 0.95
N TYR A 24 -4.98 18.10 0.45
CA TYR A 24 -4.33 16.87 0.95
C TYR A 24 -3.24 17.22 1.96
N VAL A 25 -3.31 16.54 3.11
CA VAL A 25 -2.32 16.72 4.17
C VAL A 25 -1.04 15.96 3.81
N PHE A 26 0.09 16.66 3.89
CA PHE A 26 1.41 16.03 3.79
C PHE A 26 2.03 15.90 5.17
N THR A 27 2.47 14.71 5.50
CA THR A 27 3.19 14.40 6.73
C THR A 27 4.68 14.53 6.51
N ILE A 28 5.37 15.20 7.44
CA ILE A 28 6.83 15.33 7.46
C ILE A 28 7.36 14.48 8.62
N ASP A 29 7.89 13.31 8.30
CA ASP A 29 8.59 12.48 9.28
C ASP A 29 10.05 12.94 9.40
N GLN A 30 10.34 13.61 10.51
CA GLN A 30 11.67 14.15 10.79
C GLN A 30 12.70 13.06 11.14
N LEU A 31 12.25 11.90 11.64
CA LEU A 31 13.14 10.79 12.01
C LEU A 31 13.56 10.01 10.78
N GLN A 32 12.58 9.63 9.94
CA GLN A 32 12.82 8.93 8.68
C GLN A 32 13.27 9.87 7.57
N ARG A 33 13.07 11.18 7.74
CA ARG A 33 13.33 12.22 6.71
C ARG A 33 12.52 11.97 5.45
N GLU A 34 11.26 11.63 5.65
CA GLU A 34 10.30 11.40 4.57
C GLU A 34 9.19 12.44 4.60
N ILE A 35 8.70 12.81 3.42
CA ILE A 35 7.53 13.67 3.22
C ILE A 35 6.58 12.91 2.30
N TYR A 36 5.35 12.70 2.75
CA TYR A 36 4.36 11.93 2.00
C TYR A 36 2.93 12.33 2.37
N ASN A 37 2.00 12.04 1.48
CA ASN A 37 0.57 12.15 1.76
C ASN A 37 0.06 10.81 2.30
N PRO A 38 -0.42 10.73 3.58
CA PRO A 38 -0.99 9.50 4.14
C PRO A 38 -2.27 9.09 3.40
N ASP A 39 -3.11 10.06 3.03
CA ASP A 39 -4.27 9.82 2.18
C ASP A 39 -3.83 9.92 0.71
N SER A 40 -4.00 8.82 -0.03
CA SER A 40 -3.63 8.77 -1.44
C SER A 40 -4.44 9.76 -2.29
N LEU A 41 -3.79 10.35 -3.27
CA LEU A 41 -4.48 11.15 -4.29
C LEU A 41 -5.43 10.25 -5.10
N PRO A 42 -6.47 10.83 -5.74
CA PRO A 42 -7.40 10.08 -6.55
C PRO A 42 -6.73 9.24 -7.63
N LEU A 43 -7.38 8.12 -7.97
CA LEU A 43 -6.99 7.30 -9.11
C LEU A 43 -6.87 8.17 -10.38
N HIS A 44 -5.98 7.81 -11.28
CA HIS A 44 -5.67 8.57 -12.52
C HIS A 44 -5.04 9.95 -12.30
N THR A 45 -4.58 10.26 -11.08
CA THR A 45 -3.73 11.44 -10.87
C THR A 45 -2.37 11.20 -11.54
N ALA A 46 -1.95 12.12 -12.41
CA ALA A 46 -0.64 12.04 -13.07
C ALA A 46 0.49 12.55 -12.15
N PRO A 47 1.30 11.67 -11.53
CA PRO A 47 2.39 12.08 -10.67
C PRO A 47 3.59 12.62 -11.46
N ALA A 48 3.65 12.41 -12.78
CA ALA A 48 4.75 12.85 -13.63
C ALA A 48 4.82 14.39 -13.81
N HIS A 49 3.72 15.10 -13.55
CA HIS A 49 3.62 16.53 -13.81
C HIS A 49 3.03 17.28 -12.62
N VAL A 50 3.79 17.37 -11.54
CA VAL A 50 3.34 18.00 -10.30
C VAL A 50 4.05 19.35 -10.11
N ILE A 51 3.27 20.41 -9.97
CA ILE A 51 3.76 21.69 -9.50
C ILE A 51 3.48 21.76 -8.00
N CYS A 52 4.51 21.92 -7.20
CA CYS A 52 4.38 22.03 -5.76
C CYS A 52 5.11 23.26 -5.23
N THR A 53 4.63 23.79 -4.12
CA THR A 53 5.31 24.86 -3.39
C THR A 53 5.92 24.26 -2.13
N VAL A 54 7.24 24.25 -2.07
CA VAL A 54 7.98 23.77 -0.90
C VAL A 54 8.62 24.96 -0.22
N GLY A 55 8.32 25.14 1.06
CA GLY A 55 8.90 26.18 1.89
C GLY A 55 9.79 25.60 2.98
N THR A 56 10.83 26.32 3.34
CA THR A 56 11.64 26.06 4.52
C THR A 56 11.19 26.97 5.67
N LYS A 57 11.15 26.46 6.90
CA LYS A 57 10.77 27.27 8.06
C LYS A 57 11.74 28.45 8.30
N ASN A 58 13.00 28.22 8.03
CA ASN A 58 14.04 29.24 8.05
C ASN A 58 14.49 29.52 6.60
N PRO A 59 15.01 30.70 6.27
CA PRO A 59 15.46 31.01 4.93
C PRO A 59 16.70 30.17 4.57
N GLY A 60 16.48 28.90 4.28
CA GLY A 60 17.49 27.95 3.84
C GLY A 60 17.38 27.68 2.35
N LEU A 61 18.48 27.28 1.74
CA LEU A 61 18.53 26.92 0.34
C LEU A 61 17.92 25.54 0.11
N LEU A 62 16.99 25.44 -0.85
CA LEU A 62 16.36 24.20 -1.25
C LEU A 62 16.87 23.76 -2.62
N LEU A 63 17.41 22.56 -2.68
CA LEU A 63 17.83 21.89 -3.91
C LEU A 63 17.02 20.61 -4.13
N ILE A 64 16.87 20.24 -5.39
CA ILE A 64 16.29 18.95 -5.78
C ILE A 64 17.34 18.15 -6.56
N LYS A 65 17.42 16.85 -6.27
CA LYS A 65 18.31 15.94 -6.98
C LYS A 65 17.67 15.54 -8.32
N ASP A 66 18.46 15.54 -9.39
CA ASP A 66 18.03 15.05 -10.70
C ASP A 66 17.76 13.53 -10.65
N VAL A 67 16.91 13.04 -11.56
CA VAL A 67 16.52 11.60 -11.59
C VAL A 67 17.67 10.74 -12.06
N ASP A 68 18.36 11.18 -13.11
CA ASP A 68 19.34 10.37 -13.85
C ASP A 68 20.79 10.65 -13.43
N SER A 69 20.98 11.52 -12.45
CA SER A 69 22.31 11.90 -11.98
C SER A 69 22.32 12.29 -10.52
N ASP A 70 23.52 12.37 -9.93
CA ASP A 70 23.69 12.88 -8.58
C ASP A 70 23.71 14.43 -8.52
N THR A 71 23.39 15.08 -9.63
CA THR A 71 23.40 16.53 -9.75
C THR A 71 22.26 17.15 -8.94
N LEU A 72 22.60 18.18 -8.18
CA LEU A 72 21.63 18.98 -7.43
C LEU A 72 21.36 20.28 -8.17
N ARG A 73 20.11 20.63 -8.38
CA ARG A 73 19.69 21.90 -8.96
C ARG A 73 18.82 22.69 -7.99
N TYR A 74 18.80 23.99 -8.17
CA TYR A 74 17.92 24.85 -7.38
C TYR A 74 16.45 24.47 -7.63
N TYR A 75 15.71 24.30 -6.55
CA TYR A 75 14.27 24.11 -6.63
C TYR A 75 13.59 25.45 -7.00
N GLN A 76 12.67 25.39 -7.93
CA GLN A 76 11.78 26.50 -8.30
C GLN A 76 10.33 26.03 -8.19
N SER A 77 9.49 26.85 -7.56
CA SER A 77 8.07 26.51 -7.34
C SER A 77 7.22 26.46 -8.62
N THR A 78 7.78 26.90 -9.74
CA THR A 78 7.14 26.84 -11.07
C THR A 78 7.51 25.59 -11.85
N ASP A 79 8.52 24.84 -11.37
CA ASP A 79 8.99 23.65 -12.07
C ASP A 79 7.98 22.51 -11.92
N SER A 80 7.73 21.84 -13.04
CA SER A 80 7.03 20.55 -13.02
C SER A 80 7.99 19.47 -12.57
N ILE A 81 7.62 18.75 -11.52
CA ILE A 81 8.41 17.67 -10.93
C ILE A 81 7.73 16.35 -11.20
N ASP A 82 8.51 15.38 -11.65
CA ASP A 82 8.08 13.99 -11.79
C ASP A 82 8.20 13.24 -10.45
N PHE A 83 7.07 12.82 -9.90
CA PHE A 83 6.93 12.01 -8.70
C PHE A 83 6.47 10.57 -8.97
N THR A 84 6.66 10.06 -10.18
CA THR A 84 6.45 8.62 -10.45
C THR A 84 7.34 7.75 -9.58
N HIS A 85 8.48 8.32 -9.16
CA HIS A 85 9.40 7.74 -8.18
C HIS A 85 9.67 8.74 -7.05
N PRO A 86 10.07 8.27 -5.85
CA PRO A 86 10.46 9.16 -4.76
C PRO A 86 11.55 10.14 -5.19
N ARG A 87 11.44 11.41 -4.77
CA ARG A 87 12.39 12.47 -5.11
C ARG A 87 13.16 12.92 -3.88
N GLU A 88 14.44 13.12 -4.05
CA GLU A 88 15.30 13.66 -2.99
C GLU A 88 15.35 15.18 -3.07
N PHE A 89 15.03 15.82 -1.95
CA PHE A 89 15.21 17.26 -1.72
C PHE A 89 16.28 17.47 -0.67
N ARG A 90 17.14 18.44 -0.90
CA ARG A 90 18.19 18.84 0.05
C ARG A 90 17.94 20.24 0.56
N VAL A 91 17.83 20.37 1.88
CA VAL A 91 17.64 21.64 2.57
C VAL A 91 18.93 22.01 3.27
N TYR A 92 19.51 23.14 2.92
CA TYR A 92 20.68 23.71 3.61
C TYR A 92 20.25 24.64 4.74
N ALA A 93 21.06 24.67 5.78
CA ALA A 93 20.96 25.70 6.79
C ALA A 93 21.25 27.08 6.16
N ASN A 94 20.73 28.15 6.78
CA ASN A 94 20.88 29.52 6.25
C ASN A 94 22.35 29.96 6.10
N ASP A 95 23.21 29.46 6.97
CA ASP A 95 24.65 29.73 6.94
C ASP A 95 25.46 28.76 6.07
N GLY A 96 24.77 27.80 5.41
CA GLY A 96 25.41 26.75 4.60
C GLY A 96 26.22 25.71 5.37
N SER A 97 26.26 25.76 6.70
CA SER A 97 27.11 24.89 7.54
C SER A 97 26.65 23.43 7.55
N ALA A 98 25.37 23.18 7.30
CA ALA A 98 24.76 21.86 7.34
C ALA A 98 23.65 21.70 6.33
N TYR A 99 23.30 20.46 6.01
CA TYR A 99 22.14 20.15 5.17
C TYR A 99 21.41 18.91 5.67
N ARG A 100 20.16 18.75 5.22
CA ARG A 100 19.38 17.53 5.39
C ARG A 100 18.74 17.13 4.07
N ASN A 101 18.77 15.83 3.78
CA ASN A 101 18.04 15.25 2.66
C ASN A 101 16.69 14.76 3.15
N TYR A 102 15.67 14.99 2.35
CA TYR A 102 14.31 14.46 2.55
C TYR A 102 13.90 13.70 1.31
N THR A 103 13.34 12.51 1.50
CA THR A 103 12.71 11.75 0.43
C THR A 103 11.23 12.13 0.37
N VAL A 104 10.82 12.71 -0.75
CA VAL A 104 9.43 13.09 -0.98
C VAL A 104 8.74 12.02 -1.82
N LYS A 105 7.64 11.49 -1.31
CA LYS A 105 6.82 10.45 -1.96
C LYS A 105 5.43 11.00 -2.20
N LEU A 106 4.84 10.66 -3.34
CA LEU A 106 3.47 10.97 -3.67
C LEU A 106 2.67 9.68 -3.80
N ASN A 107 1.72 9.48 -2.90
CA ASN A 107 0.85 8.31 -2.94
C ASN A 107 -0.39 8.62 -3.79
N VAL A 108 -0.66 7.76 -4.77
CA VAL A 108 -1.83 7.83 -5.65
C VAL A 108 -2.55 6.49 -5.56
N HIS A 109 -3.88 6.50 -5.51
CA HIS A 109 -4.69 5.28 -5.56
C HIS A 109 -4.37 4.50 -6.84
N GLN A 110 -4.12 3.20 -6.68
CA GLN A 110 -3.82 2.29 -7.77
C GLN A 110 -5.06 1.51 -8.23
N GLU A 111 -6.11 1.50 -7.42
CA GLU A 111 -7.34 0.77 -7.67
C GLU A 111 -8.53 1.72 -7.52
N ASP A 112 -9.52 1.52 -8.38
CA ASP A 112 -10.80 2.22 -8.29
C ASP A 112 -11.65 1.55 -7.21
N PRO A 113 -11.99 2.25 -6.11
CA PRO A 113 -12.81 1.68 -5.05
C PRO A 113 -14.21 1.27 -5.54
N ASP A 114 -14.73 1.90 -6.60
CA ASP A 114 -16.03 1.58 -7.17
C ASP A 114 -15.99 0.38 -8.11
N SER A 115 -14.79 -0.04 -8.55
CA SER A 115 -14.58 -1.21 -9.41
C SER A 115 -14.28 -2.49 -8.63
N PHE A 116 -14.36 -2.47 -7.29
CA PHE A 116 -14.15 -3.65 -6.47
C PHE A 116 -15.08 -4.80 -6.88
N ARG A 117 -14.49 -5.90 -7.29
CA ARG A 117 -15.22 -7.12 -7.69
C ARG A 117 -14.80 -8.29 -6.85
N TRP A 118 -15.79 -8.94 -6.24
CA TRP A 118 -15.58 -10.25 -5.64
C TRP A 118 -15.45 -11.30 -6.74
N ASN A 119 -14.24 -11.84 -6.88
CA ASN A 119 -14.03 -13.00 -7.75
C ASN A 119 -14.21 -14.27 -6.93
N ARG A 120 -15.20 -15.10 -7.31
CA ARG A 120 -15.37 -16.42 -6.74
C ARG A 120 -14.31 -17.34 -7.32
N VAL A 121 -13.30 -17.68 -6.53
CA VAL A 121 -12.16 -18.48 -7.00
C VAL A 121 -12.54 -19.96 -7.14
N ALA A 122 -13.30 -20.51 -6.18
CA ALA A 122 -13.78 -21.89 -6.20
C ALA A 122 -15.00 -22.08 -5.29
N VAL A 123 -15.76 -23.15 -5.52
CA VAL A 123 -16.77 -23.67 -4.62
C VAL A 123 -16.27 -25.00 -4.12
N ASP A 124 -16.12 -25.13 -2.82
CA ASP A 124 -15.74 -26.41 -2.21
C ASP A 124 -16.86 -26.90 -1.30
N ASN A 125 -17.51 -27.99 -1.73
CA ASN A 125 -18.63 -28.56 -1.01
C ASN A 125 -18.23 -29.20 0.34
N ARG A 126 -16.93 -29.41 0.56
CA ARG A 126 -16.41 -29.95 1.85
C ARG A 126 -16.73 -29.03 3.02
N PHE A 127 -16.87 -27.73 2.78
CA PHE A 127 -17.17 -26.78 3.83
C PHE A 127 -18.66 -26.59 4.12
N MET A 128 -19.53 -27.22 3.35
CA MET A 128 -20.98 -27.04 3.52
C MET A 128 -21.51 -27.65 4.83
N ALA A 129 -20.82 -28.64 5.41
CA ALA A 129 -21.18 -29.25 6.69
C ALA A 129 -20.59 -28.50 7.90
N ALA A 130 -19.77 -27.50 7.70
CA ALA A 130 -19.15 -26.75 8.77
C ALA A 130 -20.16 -25.85 9.47
N SER A 131 -20.29 -26.00 10.79
CA SER A 131 -21.10 -25.10 11.63
C SER A 131 -20.42 -23.77 11.91
N GLN A 132 -19.08 -23.79 11.96
CA GLN A 132 -18.22 -22.60 12.07
C GLN A 132 -16.95 -22.79 11.22
N MET A 133 -16.42 -21.68 10.73
CA MET A 133 -15.16 -21.67 10.00
C MET A 133 -14.32 -20.45 10.41
N LYS A 134 -13.00 -20.67 10.47
CA LYS A 134 -12.01 -19.61 10.65
C LYS A 134 -10.85 -19.82 9.70
N ALA A 135 -10.48 -18.78 8.96
CA ALA A 135 -9.35 -18.82 8.06
C ALA A 135 -8.22 -17.93 8.58
N LEU A 136 -7.00 -18.45 8.57
CA LEU A 136 -5.79 -17.75 8.98
C LEU A 136 -4.72 -17.85 7.90
N CYS A 137 -4.08 -16.73 7.60
CA CYS A 137 -2.92 -16.70 6.71
C CYS A 137 -1.65 -16.91 7.52
N PHE A 138 -0.85 -17.90 7.14
CA PHE A 138 0.43 -18.19 7.78
C PHE A 138 1.43 -18.77 6.79
N ASN A 139 2.65 -18.23 6.74
CA ASN A 139 3.74 -18.69 5.86
C ASN A 139 3.30 -18.93 4.40
N GLY A 140 2.60 -17.95 3.80
CA GLY A 140 2.16 -18.04 2.40
C GLY A 140 1.03 -19.04 2.11
N ASN A 141 0.47 -19.65 3.15
CA ASN A 141 -0.66 -20.56 3.08
C ASN A 141 -1.87 -19.98 3.82
N ILE A 142 -3.04 -20.49 3.46
CA ILE A 142 -4.29 -20.25 4.19
C ILE A 142 -4.65 -21.56 4.90
N PHE A 143 -4.79 -21.47 6.20
CA PHE A 143 -5.28 -22.57 7.05
C PHE A 143 -6.74 -22.32 7.37
N ILE A 144 -7.60 -23.29 7.10
CA ILE A 144 -9.05 -23.17 7.28
C ILE A 144 -9.45 -24.19 8.34
N PHE A 145 -9.87 -23.68 9.48
CA PHE A 145 -10.40 -24.46 10.58
C PHE A 145 -11.91 -24.58 10.39
N CYS A 146 -12.42 -25.79 10.31
CA CYS A 146 -13.83 -26.09 10.08
C CYS A 146 -14.36 -26.92 11.22
N GLN A 147 -15.32 -26.41 11.97
CA GLN A 147 -16.03 -27.20 12.99
C GLN A 147 -17.09 -28.05 12.33
N GLU A 148 -16.98 -29.36 12.49
CA GLU A 148 -17.95 -30.35 12.08
C GLU A 148 -18.41 -31.15 13.31
N GLY A 149 -19.59 -30.84 13.85
CA GLY A 149 -20.06 -31.39 15.10
C GLY A 149 -19.19 -30.99 16.29
N THR A 150 -18.57 -31.95 16.96
CA THR A 150 -17.71 -31.75 18.15
C THR A 150 -16.21 -31.66 17.81
N LEU A 151 -15.86 -31.79 16.55
CA LEU A 151 -14.47 -31.81 16.10
C LEU A 151 -14.17 -30.65 15.13
N THR A 152 -12.93 -30.23 15.13
CA THR A 152 -12.40 -29.26 14.17
C THR A 152 -11.45 -29.97 13.19
N LYS A 153 -11.75 -29.86 11.90
CA LYS A 153 -10.87 -30.25 10.80
C LYS A 153 -10.08 -29.03 10.30
N VAL A 154 -8.82 -29.25 9.95
CA VAL A 154 -7.97 -28.19 9.44
C VAL A 154 -7.62 -28.49 7.99
N TYR A 155 -7.89 -27.53 7.12
CA TYR A 155 -7.53 -27.60 5.72
C TYR A 155 -6.44 -26.57 5.42
N LYS A 156 -5.61 -26.88 4.44
CA LYS A 156 -4.53 -26.01 3.98
C LYS A 156 -4.64 -25.77 2.49
N THR A 157 -4.47 -24.51 2.08
CA THR A 157 -4.32 -24.14 0.67
C THR A 157 -3.25 -23.06 0.51
N ASN A 158 -2.69 -22.92 -0.68
CA ASN A 158 -1.75 -21.84 -0.97
C ASN A 158 -2.52 -20.56 -1.26
N LYS A 159 -2.07 -19.42 -0.71
CA LYS A 159 -2.74 -18.12 -0.92
C LYS A 159 -2.81 -17.69 -2.41
N ASN A 160 -1.87 -18.15 -3.23
CA ASN A 160 -1.79 -17.82 -4.66
C ASN A 160 -2.50 -18.84 -5.55
N ASN A 161 -2.89 -20.01 -4.99
CA ASN A 161 -3.63 -21.06 -5.69
C ASN A 161 -4.58 -21.75 -4.72
N SER A 162 -5.72 -21.14 -4.52
CA SER A 162 -6.76 -21.61 -3.58
C SER A 162 -7.61 -22.77 -4.13
N SER A 163 -7.39 -23.20 -5.38
CA SER A 163 -8.16 -24.30 -5.98
C SER A 163 -7.80 -25.68 -5.41
N ALA A 164 -6.62 -25.83 -4.82
CA ALA A 164 -6.14 -27.08 -4.22
C ALA A 164 -6.15 -26.97 -2.69
N CYS A 165 -7.27 -27.31 -2.08
CA CYS A 165 -7.41 -27.36 -0.63
C CYS A 165 -7.23 -28.80 -0.13
N THR A 166 -6.29 -29.03 0.79
CA THR A 166 -5.97 -30.37 1.33
C THR A 166 -6.29 -30.43 2.83
N LEU A 167 -6.89 -31.53 3.27
CA LEU A 167 -7.06 -31.82 4.69
C LEU A 167 -5.67 -32.06 5.31
N LEU A 168 -5.38 -31.38 6.41
CA LEU A 168 -4.19 -31.65 7.21
C LEU A 168 -4.43 -32.85 8.12
N ASP A 169 -3.48 -33.76 8.12
CA ASP A 169 -3.41 -34.82 9.13
C ASP A 169 -2.81 -34.22 10.42
N THR A 170 -3.62 -34.10 11.44
CA THR A 170 -3.22 -33.63 12.75
C THR A 170 -2.91 -34.84 13.64
N ASN A 171 -1.81 -34.78 14.39
CA ASN A 171 -1.38 -35.85 15.28
C ASN A 171 -2.31 -36.06 16.51
N MET A 172 -3.31 -35.19 16.65
CA MET A 172 -4.34 -35.27 17.70
C MET A 172 -5.69 -34.78 17.16
N SER A 173 -6.76 -35.21 17.77
CA SER A 173 -8.09 -34.71 17.48
C SER A 173 -8.25 -33.33 18.10
N LEU A 174 -8.69 -32.37 17.27
CA LEU A 174 -9.02 -31.03 17.72
C LEU A 174 -10.51 -30.96 18.07
N ASP A 175 -10.82 -30.40 19.22
CA ASP A 175 -12.20 -30.17 19.65
C ASP A 175 -12.88 -28.99 18.91
N ALA A 176 -14.14 -28.74 19.25
CA ALA A 176 -14.89 -27.65 18.61
C ALA A 176 -14.26 -26.28 18.87
N ASP A 177 -13.66 -26.09 20.04
CA ASP A 177 -13.12 -24.79 20.47
C ASP A 177 -11.85 -24.44 19.69
N ALA A 178 -11.14 -25.40 19.13
CA ALA A 178 -9.97 -25.19 18.29
C ALA A 178 -10.26 -24.30 17.08
N CYS A 179 -11.47 -24.39 16.51
CA CYS A 179 -11.88 -23.50 15.42
C CYS A 179 -11.91 -22.03 15.84
N THR A 180 -12.46 -21.74 17.02
CA THR A 180 -12.59 -20.38 17.54
C THR A 180 -11.26 -19.84 18.06
N ASN A 181 -10.48 -20.68 18.74
CA ASN A 181 -9.24 -20.28 19.43
C ASN A 181 -8.03 -20.20 18.51
N ALA A 182 -8.10 -20.78 17.31
CA ALA A 182 -7.00 -20.73 16.37
C ALA A 182 -6.49 -19.30 16.15
N THR A 183 -5.19 -19.09 16.28
CA THR A 183 -4.54 -17.77 16.10
C THR A 183 -3.12 -17.92 15.57
N VAL A 184 -2.60 -16.85 15.01
CA VAL A 184 -1.18 -16.73 14.63
C VAL A 184 -0.52 -15.72 15.55
N PHE A 185 0.53 -16.15 16.22
CA PHE A 185 1.31 -15.29 17.10
C PHE A 185 2.79 -15.69 17.02
N GLU A 186 3.71 -14.74 17.02
CA GLU A 186 5.17 -14.95 16.99
C GLU A 186 5.64 -16.01 15.97
N ASN A 187 5.12 -15.92 14.74
CA ASN A 187 5.44 -16.85 13.66
C ASN A 187 5.11 -18.33 13.96
N MET A 188 4.10 -18.57 14.78
CA MET A 188 3.51 -19.89 15.06
C MET A 188 1.99 -19.85 14.95
N LEU A 189 1.41 -21.00 14.59
CA LEU A 189 -0.03 -21.21 14.51
C LEU A 189 -0.47 -22.00 15.75
N TYR A 190 -1.37 -21.43 16.52
CA TYR A 190 -1.93 -22.02 17.75
C TYR A 190 -3.40 -22.36 17.54
N THR A 191 -3.85 -23.41 18.21
CA THR A 191 -5.27 -23.79 18.26
C THR A 191 -5.68 -24.12 19.67
#